data_806061cd68b77215102da8df418ed25a
#
_entry.id   806061cd68b77215102da8df418ed25a
#
_cell.length_a   1.000
_cell.length_b   1.000
_cell.length_c   1.000
_cell.angle_alpha   90.00
_cell.angle_beta   90.00
_cell.angle_gamma   90.00
#
_symmetry.space_group_name_H-M   'P 1'
#
loop_
_entity.id
_entity.type
_entity.pdbx_description
1 polymer ?
#
loop_
_entity_poly.entity_id
_entity_poly.type
_entity_poly.pdbx_seq_one_letter_code
_entity_poly.pdbx_strand_id
1 'polypeptide(L)'
;MTDQLQLPENMSGVHIHFVGIKGTGMAALVEILFHNGAIITGSDVAERFYTDEILEKLNIKALPFDSKNITEDIQYVVYSSAYKLNKNPDLIEAVKRGIPCLLYTQALGSYSERAYSCGICGVHGKTSTTGLTGTILKELDLPAQVLAGSIIKSFGDTCTFTSPLIKKEKKSVFVAETCEYQRHFMSFCPQKIILTSVEPDHQDYYPTYEDIRQAFIDYICKLPENGQVVYCADDKGAVDTVTLASKIRPDVQMIPYGEKANGDYKLTFGKVQEEKNNFKLQLFDKELYLKVPGRHEVMDACAAVALCCELLRTFGKNPADYVEQIAVGLSNFAGGKRRSEIIGKMKTKIGNDVVVIDDYGHHPTAVKTTLEGFREFYKGRKIIVDFMSHTYSRTQALLKEFAASFDSADVVILHKIYSSARENPADFNITGLTLFNETVNHLKSVKEEMLAKYYDEILDAKDFVMEELNKPLDSRYPDGYLFVTMGAGDNWKLGKAILENK
;
A
#
# COMPACT_ATOMS: atom_id res chain seq x y z
N MET A 1 -27.19 -7.24 -22.23
CA MET A 1 -26.57 -7.43 -20.91
C MET A 1 -25.65 -8.62 -21.08
N THR A 2 -24.35 -8.41 -21.15
CA THR A 2 -23.38 -9.51 -21.09
C THR A 2 -23.49 -10.08 -19.69
N ASP A 3 -23.83 -11.38 -19.54
CA ASP A 3 -23.76 -12.09 -18.27
C ASP A 3 -22.35 -11.86 -17.66
N GLN A 4 -22.25 -10.93 -16.71
CA GLN A 4 -21.02 -10.75 -15.98
C GLN A 4 -20.78 -12.02 -15.16
N LEU A 5 -19.69 -12.71 -15.44
CA LEU A 5 -19.24 -13.84 -14.63
C LEU A 5 -19.13 -13.39 -13.17
N GLN A 6 -19.94 -13.97 -12.30
CA GLN A 6 -19.98 -13.64 -10.88
C GLN A 6 -19.67 -14.87 -10.03
N LEU A 7 -19.00 -14.65 -8.92
CA LEU A 7 -18.87 -15.68 -7.88
C LEU A 7 -20.23 -15.92 -7.21
N PRO A 8 -20.56 -17.11 -6.71
CA PRO A 8 -21.85 -17.38 -6.04
C PRO A 8 -21.94 -16.65 -4.69
N GLU A 9 -23.16 -16.29 -4.25
CA GLU A 9 -23.36 -15.59 -2.98
C GLU A 9 -22.85 -16.41 -1.78
N ASN A 10 -23.16 -17.70 -1.75
CA ASN A 10 -22.67 -18.60 -0.71
C ASN A 10 -21.39 -19.29 -1.18
N MET A 11 -20.30 -19.02 -0.48
CA MET A 11 -18.97 -19.61 -0.76
C MET A 11 -18.76 -20.98 -0.13
N SER A 12 -19.62 -21.40 0.78
CA SER A 12 -19.43 -22.66 1.52
C SER A 12 -19.40 -23.86 0.59
N GLY A 13 -18.26 -24.55 0.54
CA GLY A 13 -18.04 -25.73 -0.29
C GLY A 13 -17.79 -25.44 -1.77
N VAL A 14 -17.74 -24.17 -2.20
CA VAL A 14 -17.38 -23.80 -3.57
C VAL A 14 -15.89 -24.00 -3.79
N HIS A 15 -15.51 -24.84 -4.75
CA HIS A 15 -14.10 -25.07 -5.09
C HIS A 15 -13.62 -24.07 -6.13
N ILE A 16 -12.62 -23.28 -5.74
CA ILE A 16 -12.01 -22.23 -6.58
C ILE A 16 -10.52 -22.51 -6.74
N HIS A 17 -10.06 -22.57 -7.97
CA HIS A 17 -8.64 -22.68 -8.29
C HIS A 17 -8.07 -21.31 -8.65
N PHE A 18 -6.94 -20.93 -8.02
CA PHE A 18 -6.28 -19.65 -8.24
C PHE A 18 -5.02 -19.81 -9.09
N VAL A 19 -4.93 -19.13 -10.24
CA VAL A 19 -3.73 -19.11 -11.10
C VAL A 19 -2.96 -17.80 -10.86
N GLY A 20 -1.75 -17.93 -10.34
CA GLY A 20 -0.96 -16.82 -9.80
C GLY A 20 -1.33 -16.52 -8.34
N ILE A 21 -1.56 -17.56 -7.55
CA ILE A 21 -2.07 -17.49 -6.16
C ILE A 21 -1.17 -16.68 -5.21
N LYS A 22 0.14 -16.57 -5.49
CA LYS A 22 1.11 -15.85 -4.65
C LYS A 22 1.09 -14.34 -4.86
N GLY A 23 0.39 -13.82 -5.88
CA GLY A 23 0.20 -12.38 -6.02
C GLY A 23 -0.46 -11.77 -4.77
N THR A 24 -0.04 -10.58 -4.32
CA THR A 24 -0.52 -10.00 -3.05
C THR A 24 -2.04 -9.88 -2.98
N GLY A 25 -2.66 -9.29 -4.00
CA GLY A 25 -4.13 -9.20 -4.06
C GLY A 25 -4.80 -10.58 -4.15
N MET A 26 -4.18 -11.52 -4.87
CA MET A 26 -4.67 -12.89 -5.00
C MET A 26 -4.68 -13.60 -3.64
N ALA A 27 -3.56 -13.58 -2.91
CA ALA A 27 -3.44 -14.18 -1.58
C ALA A 27 -4.43 -13.55 -0.58
N ALA A 28 -4.64 -12.23 -0.65
CA ALA A 28 -5.64 -11.55 0.18
C ALA A 28 -7.07 -11.99 -0.14
N LEU A 29 -7.43 -12.12 -1.43
CA LEU A 29 -8.75 -12.61 -1.83
C LEU A 29 -8.94 -14.10 -1.46
N VAL A 30 -7.90 -14.91 -1.61
CA VAL A 30 -7.87 -16.31 -1.14
C VAL A 30 -8.23 -16.38 0.34
N GLU A 31 -7.58 -15.56 1.18
CA GLU A 31 -7.83 -15.53 2.63
C GLU A 31 -9.28 -15.16 2.95
N ILE A 32 -9.85 -14.16 2.28
CA ILE A 32 -11.26 -13.76 2.41
C ILE A 32 -12.19 -14.91 2.03
N LEU A 33 -12.00 -15.53 0.87
CA LEU A 33 -12.90 -16.59 0.38
C LEU A 33 -12.77 -17.87 1.19
N PHE A 34 -11.55 -18.22 1.62
CA PHE A 34 -11.30 -19.35 2.52
C PHE A 34 -12.07 -19.20 3.85
N HIS A 35 -12.01 -18.03 4.47
CA HIS A 35 -12.75 -17.76 5.71
C HIS A 35 -14.28 -17.73 5.51
N ASN A 36 -14.75 -17.54 4.28
CA ASN A 36 -16.16 -17.67 3.90
C ASN A 36 -16.54 -19.12 3.52
N GLY A 37 -15.63 -20.09 3.68
CA GLY A 37 -15.90 -21.51 3.53
C GLY A 37 -15.64 -22.06 2.12
N ALA A 38 -14.99 -21.33 1.23
CA ALA A 38 -14.56 -21.84 -0.07
C ALA A 38 -13.43 -22.88 0.09
N ILE A 39 -13.43 -23.89 -0.78
CA ILE A 39 -12.31 -24.81 -0.95
C ILE A 39 -11.34 -24.16 -1.95
N ILE A 40 -10.10 -23.97 -1.53
CA ILE A 40 -9.11 -23.25 -2.32
C ILE A 40 -7.96 -24.17 -2.73
N THR A 41 -7.66 -24.16 -4.03
CA THR A 41 -6.42 -24.67 -4.61
C THR A 41 -5.79 -23.59 -5.46
N GLY A 42 -4.51 -23.74 -5.82
CA GLY A 42 -3.90 -22.75 -6.71
C GLY A 42 -2.50 -23.09 -7.16
N SER A 43 -2.08 -22.44 -8.22
CA SER A 43 -0.80 -22.62 -8.89
C SER A 43 -0.03 -21.30 -9.02
N ASP A 44 1.30 -21.40 -9.02
CA ASP A 44 2.20 -20.25 -9.25
C ASP A 44 3.61 -20.73 -9.62
N VAL A 45 4.51 -19.75 -9.87
CA VAL A 45 5.93 -19.99 -10.07
C VAL A 45 6.59 -20.56 -8.80
N ALA A 46 7.73 -21.26 -8.97
CA ALA A 46 8.42 -21.91 -7.86
C ALA A 46 9.08 -20.91 -6.88
N GLU A 47 9.35 -19.69 -7.33
CA GLU A 47 9.96 -18.65 -6.52
C GLU A 47 9.15 -18.39 -5.25
N ARG A 48 9.83 -18.20 -4.10
CA ARG A 48 9.18 -17.88 -2.82
C ARG A 48 8.93 -16.40 -2.71
N PHE A 49 7.67 -16.05 -2.41
CA PHE A 49 7.22 -14.69 -2.09
C PHE A 49 6.83 -14.59 -0.59
N TYR A 50 6.72 -13.39 -0.07
CA TYR A 50 6.26 -13.19 1.31
C TYR A 50 4.81 -13.67 1.54
N THR A 51 4.02 -13.73 0.49
CA THR A 51 2.64 -14.23 0.52
C THR A 51 2.53 -15.75 0.69
N ASP A 52 3.62 -16.49 0.46
CA ASP A 52 3.67 -17.93 0.78
C ASP A 52 3.39 -18.18 2.27
N GLU A 53 3.80 -17.27 3.17
CA GLU A 53 3.53 -17.38 4.61
C GLU A 53 2.02 -17.32 4.92
N ILE A 54 1.25 -16.55 4.14
CA ILE A 54 -0.22 -16.48 4.27
C ILE A 54 -0.84 -17.81 3.84
N LEU A 55 -0.42 -18.32 2.68
CA LEU A 55 -0.92 -19.59 2.15
C LEU A 55 -0.58 -20.77 3.06
N GLU A 56 0.63 -20.79 3.64
CA GLU A 56 1.08 -21.78 4.62
C GLU A 56 0.21 -21.77 5.89
N LYS A 57 -0.16 -20.60 6.42
CA LYS A 57 -1.07 -20.47 7.56
C LYS A 57 -2.47 -21.05 7.27
N LEU A 58 -2.91 -21.00 6.02
CA LEU A 58 -4.18 -21.57 5.56
C LEU A 58 -4.06 -23.04 5.14
N ASN A 59 -2.87 -23.65 5.24
CA ASN A 59 -2.54 -24.98 4.74
C ASN A 59 -2.78 -25.14 3.22
N ILE A 60 -2.61 -24.07 2.44
CA ILE A 60 -2.75 -24.06 1.00
C ILE A 60 -1.34 -24.11 0.39
N LYS A 61 -1.09 -25.13 -0.43
CA LYS A 61 0.18 -25.29 -1.17
C LYS A 61 0.02 -24.77 -2.59
N ALA A 62 0.84 -23.80 -2.99
CA ALA A 62 0.94 -23.40 -4.39
C ALA A 62 1.57 -24.52 -5.23
N LEU A 63 0.87 -24.95 -6.27
CA LEU A 63 1.30 -25.98 -7.21
C LEU A 63 2.06 -25.34 -8.39
N PRO A 64 2.95 -26.06 -9.07
CA PRO A 64 3.45 -25.63 -10.38
C PRO A 64 2.30 -25.63 -11.39
N PHE A 65 2.38 -24.78 -12.42
CA PHE A 65 1.38 -24.75 -13.48
C PHE A 65 1.31 -26.07 -14.25
N ASP A 66 0.16 -26.73 -14.25
CA ASP A 66 -0.11 -27.98 -14.97
C ASP A 66 -1.60 -28.15 -15.22
N SER A 67 -2.00 -28.53 -16.43
CA SER A 67 -3.40 -28.82 -16.78
C SER A 67 -4.09 -29.81 -15.82
N LYS A 68 -3.32 -30.69 -15.16
CA LYS A 68 -3.82 -31.64 -14.15
C LYS A 68 -4.32 -30.99 -12.86
N ASN A 69 -3.94 -29.73 -12.61
CA ASN A 69 -4.43 -28.98 -11.46
C ASN A 69 -5.94 -28.72 -11.57
N ILE A 70 -6.49 -28.71 -12.79
CA ILE A 70 -7.90 -28.47 -13.04
C ILE A 70 -8.65 -29.79 -12.91
N THR A 71 -9.11 -30.09 -11.69
CA THR A 71 -9.89 -31.30 -11.38
C THR A 71 -11.38 -31.11 -11.70
N GLU A 72 -12.17 -32.19 -11.65
CA GLU A 72 -13.60 -32.18 -12.03
C GLU A 72 -14.49 -31.41 -11.06
N ASP A 73 -14.05 -31.26 -9.83
CA ASP A 73 -14.79 -30.58 -8.74
C ASP A 73 -14.53 -29.08 -8.68
N ILE A 74 -13.62 -28.54 -9.51
CA ILE A 74 -13.39 -27.08 -9.61
C ILE A 74 -14.56 -26.40 -10.31
N GLN A 75 -15.17 -25.44 -9.64
CA GLN A 75 -16.34 -24.71 -10.12
C GLN A 75 -15.97 -23.34 -10.72
N TYR A 76 -14.89 -22.74 -10.27
CA TYR A 76 -14.40 -21.44 -10.74
C TYR A 76 -12.87 -21.42 -10.81
N VAL A 77 -12.35 -20.63 -11.73
CA VAL A 77 -10.93 -20.27 -11.77
C VAL A 77 -10.81 -18.76 -11.62
N VAL A 78 -9.95 -18.31 -10.69
CA VAL A 78 -9.57 -16.90 -10.55
C VAL A 78 -8.11 -16.75 -10.95
N TYR A 79 -7.79 -15.77 -11.80
CA TYR A 79 -6.44 -15.62 -12.32
C TYR A 79 -5.92 -14.19 -12.26
N SER A 80 -4.60 -14.06 -12.08
CA SER A 80 -3.88 -12.79 -12.13
C SER A 80 -3.74 -12.29 -13.56
N SER A 81 -3.80 -10.97 -13.78
CA SER A 81 -3.55 -10.32 -15.08
C SER A 81 -2.16 -10.61 -15.68
N ALA A 82 -1.23 -11.11 -14.86
CA ALA A 82 0.09 -11.56 -15.33
C ALA A 82 0.02 -12.78 -16.27
N TYR A 83 -1.07 -13.55 -16.19
CA TYR A 83 -1.25 -14.78 -16.98
C TYR A 83 -2.34 -14.57 -18.05
N LYS A 84 -2.21 -15.31 -19.16
CA LYS A 84 -3.13 -15.23 -20.31
C LYS A 84 -3.88 -16.54 -20.47
N LEU A 85 -5.19 -16.45 -20.76
CA LEU A 85 -6.10 -17.59 -20.97
C LEU A 85 -5.60 -18.61 -22.02
N ASN A 86 -4.86 -18.16 -23.01
CA ASN A 86 -4.36 -18.98 -24.10
C ASN A 86 -2.89 -19.38 -23.99
N LYS A 87 -2.23 -19.12 -22.83
CA LYS A 87 -0.81 -19.43 -22.64
C LYS A 87 -0.52 -20.27 -21.40
N ASN A 88 -1.26 -20.07 -20.32
CA ASN A 88 -1.05 -20.80 -19.06
C ASN A 88 -1.78 -22.16 -19.13
N PRO A 89 -1.14 -23.30 -18.77
CA PRO A 89 -1.73 -24.63 -18.91
C PRO A 89 -3.00 -24.84 -18.08
N ASP A 90 -3.06 -24.29 -16.86
CA ASP A 90 -4.27 -24.37 -16.03
C ASP A 90 -5.43 -23.64 -16.71
N LEU A 91 -5.19 -22.42 -17.20
CA LEU A 91 -6.21 -21.60 -17.85
C LEU A 91 -6.71 -22.21 -19.17
N ILE A 92 -5.80 -22.79 -19.97
CA ILE A 92 -6.16 -23.49 -21.21
C ILE A 92 -7.11 -24.66 -20.89
N GLU A 93 -6.80 -25.46 -19.89
CA GLU A 93 -7.63 -26.60 -19.51
C GLU A 93 -8.96 -26.18 -18.90
N ALA A 94 -8.97 -25.11 -18.06
CA ALA A 94 -10.21 -24.56 -17.50
C ALA A 94 -11.18 -24.07 -18.61
N VAL A 95 -10.66 -23.33 -19.58
CA VAL A 95 -11.45 -22.85 -20.74
C VAL A 95 -11.98 -24.04 -21.57
N LYS A 96 -11.14 -25.04 -21.83
CA LYS A 96 -11.52 -26.27 -22.57
C LYS A 96 -12.66 -27.02 -21.87
N ARG A 97 -12.68 -27.04 -20.53
CA ARG A 97 -13.75 -27.67 -19.73
C ARG A 97 -14.98 -26.77 -19.53
N GLY A 98 -14.96 -25.53 -20.03
CA GLY A 98 -16.05 -24.58 -19.85
C GLY A 98 -16.19 -24.04 -18.42
N ILE A 99 -15.13 -24.13 -17.60
CA ILE A 99 -15.13 -23.59 -16.23
C ILE A 99 -15.04 -22.07 -16.30
N PRO A 100 -15.89 -21.32 -15.57
CA PRO A 100 -15.84 -19.87 -15.49
C PRO A 100 -14.47 -19.36 -14.99
N CYS A 101 -13.79 -18.52 -15.80
CA CYS A 101 -12.50 -17.94 -15.50
C CYS A 101 -12.65 -16.44 -15.25
N LEU A 102 -12.45 -15.98 -14.03
CA LEU A 102 -12.55 -14.58 -13.63
C LEU A 102 -11.14 -13.97 -13.44
N LEU A 103 -10.90 -12.77 -13.96
CA LEU A 103 -9.78 -11.99 -13.50
C LEU A 103 -9.91 -11.70 -12.00
N TYR A 104 -8.78 -11.55 -11.29
CA TYR A 104 -8.77 -11.14 -9.89
C TYR A 104 -9.69 -9.93 -9.63
N THR A 105 -9.63 -8.92 -10.49
CA THR A 105 -10.46 -7.71 -10.36
C THR A 105 -11.95 -7.98 -10.53
N GLN A 106 -12.32 -8.90 -11.41
CA GLN A 106 -13.73 -9.32 -11.58
C GLN A 106 -14.21 -10.11 -10.36
N ALA A 107 -13.39 -11.01 -9.82
CA ALA A 107 -13.71 -11.76 -8.62
C ALA A 107 -13.87 -10.84 -7.39
N LEU A 108 -12.95 -9.88 -7.22
CA LEU A 108 -13.03 -8.86 -6.15
C LEU A 108 -14.27 -7.97 -6.35
N GLY A 109 -14.56 -7.56 -7.57
CA GLY A 109 -15.75 -6.77 -7.92
C GLY A 109 -17.04 -7.52 -7.56
N SER A 110 -17.17 -8.77 -8.02
CA SER A 110 -18.29 -9.63 -7.68
C SER A 110 -18.46 -9.82 -6.16
N TYR A 111 -17.34 -9.95 -5.43
CA TYR A 111 -17.38 -10.02 -3.97
C TYR A 111 -17.88 -8.70 -3.36
N SER A 112 -17.48 -7.55 -3.90
CA SER A 112 -17.84 -6.23 -3.38
C SER A 112 -19.34 -5.91 -3.46
N GLU A 113 -20.10 -6.56 -4.34
CA GLU A 113 -21.54 -6.35 -4.47
C GLU A 113 -22.36 -6.88 -3.29
N ARG A 114 -21.77 -7.76 -2.45
CA ARG A 114 -22.47 -8.49 -1.37
C ARG A 114 -22.52 -7.74 -0.06
N ALA A 115 -21.72 -6.71 0.11
CA ALA A 115 -21.57 -5.97 1.33
C ALA A 115 -21.74 -4.48 1.10
N TYR A 116 -21.79 -3.70 2.17
CA TYR A 116 -21.62 -2.26 2.10
C TYR A 116 -20.14 -1.96 1.83
N SER A 117 -19.79 -1.85 0.56
CA SER A 117 -18.40 -1.83 0.14
C SER A 117 -17.81 -0.43 0.10
N CYS A 118 -16.56 -0.30 0.54
CA CYS A 118 -15.78 0.93 0.54
C CYS A 118 -14.47 0.70 -0.20
N GLY A 119 -14.18 1.51 -1.22
CA GLY A 119 -12.93 1.46 -1.97
C GLY A 119 -11.93 2.49 -1.47
N ILE A 120 -10.69 2.09 -1.24
CA ILE A 120 -9.60 3.02 -0.92
C ILE A 120 -8.70 3.12 -2.13
N CYS A 121 -8.68 4.29 -2.76
CA CYS A 121 -7.96 4.58 -4.00
C CYS A 121 -7.09 5.84 -3.88
N GLY A 122 -6.24 6.05 -4.87
CA GLY A 122 -5.28 7.15 -4.98
C GLY A 122 -3.91 6.64 -5.38
N VAL A 123 -3.00 7.51 -5.78
CA VAL A 123 -1.65 7.11 -6.20
C VAL A 123 -0.83 6.64 -5.00
N HIS A 124 -0.92 7.35 -3.87
CA HIS A 124 -0.20 7.04 -2.63
C HIS A 124 -1.15 6.79 -1.45
N GLY A 125 -0.65 6.19 -0.36
CA GLY A 125 -1.35 6.04 0.91
C GLY A 125 -2.39 4.92 0.98
N LYS A 126 -2.76 4.25 -0.14
CA LYS A 126 -3.81 3.23 -0.18
C LYS A 126 -3.66 2.15 0.89
N THR A 127 -2.51 1.51 0.96
CA THR A 127 -2.25 0.37 1.86
C THR A 127 -2.25 0.78 3.32
N SER A 128 -1.58 1.90 3.66
CA SER A 128 -1.58 2.46 5.02
C SER A 128 -2.98 2.84 5.47
N THR A 129 -3.73 3.57 4.63
CA THR A 129 -5.13 3.95 4.90
C THR A 129 -6.02 2.72 5.09
N THR A 130 -5.85 1.66 4.29
CA THR A 130 -6.62 0.42 4.42
C THR A 130 -6.29 -0.30 5.73
N GLY A 131 -5.00 -0.42 6.06
CA GLY A 131 -4.53 -1.01 7.31
C GLY A 131 -5.03 -0.25 8.55
N LEU A 132 -4.95 1.07 8.53
CA LEU A 132 -5.48 1.96 9.58
C LEU A 132 -6.99 1.79 9.73
N THR A 133 -7.73 1.82 8.61
CA THR A 133 -9.19 1.61 8.61
C THR A 133 -9.56 0.28 9.26
N GLY A 134 -8.88 -0.82 8.86
CA GLY A 134 -9.14 -2.14 9.43
C GLY A 134 -8.80 -2.25 10.92
N THR A 135 -7.71 -1.59 11.35
CA THR A 135 -7.31 -1.58 12.75
C THR A 135 -8.30 -0.80 13.62
N ILE A 136 -8.85 0.31 13.11
CA ILE A 136 -9.92 1.07 13.78
C ILE A 136 -11.23 0.25 13.79
N LEU A 137 -11.64 -0.35 12.66
CA LEU A 137 -12.87 -1.16 12.58
C LEU A 137 -12.86 -2.36 13.54
N LYS A 138 -11.69 -2.91 13.85
CA LYS A 138 -11.52 -3.97 14.83
C LYS A 138 -11.96 -3.53 16.23
N GLU A 139 -11.67 -2.29 16.61
CA GLU A 139 -12.03 -1.73 17.93
C GLU A 139 -13.48 -1.19 17.97
N LEU A 140 -14.07 -0.92 16.81
CA LEU A 140 -15.43 -0.37 16.71
C LEU A 140 -16.53 -1.42 16.79
N ASP A 141 -16.21 -2.71 16.89
CA ASP A 141 -17.18 -3.82 16.89
C ASP A 141 -18.21 -3.71 15.74
N LEU A 142 -17.71 -3.38 14.53
CA LEU A 142 -18.53 -3.41 13.33
C LEU A 142 -18.35 -4.74 12.57
N PRO A 143 -19.40 -5.26 11.92
CA PRO A 143 -19.30 -6.47 11.09
C PRO A 143 -18.56 -6.16 9.80
N ALA A 144 -17.24 -6.17 9.84
CA ALA A 144 -16.37 -5.72 8.75
C ALA A 144 -15.41 -6.80 8.27
N GLN A 145 -15.13 -6.78 6.97
CA GLN A 145 -13.98 -7.42 6.34
C GLN A 145 -13.13 -6.34 5.65
N VAL A 146 -11.82 -6.48 5.76
CA VAL A 146 -10.87 -5.54 5.16
C VAL A 146 -9.83 -6.32 4.35
N LEU A 147 -9.53 -5.84 3.14
CA LEU A 147 -8.53 -6.38 2.25
C LEU A 147 -7.51 -5.30 1.90
N ALA A 148 -6.30 -5.43 2.43
CA ALA A 148 -5.18 -4.53 2.17
C ALA A 148 -4.27 -5.07 1.07
N GLY A 149 -3.55 -4.18 0.40
CA GLY A 149 -2.59 -4.51 -0.66
C GLY A 149 -1.25 -5.07 -0.16
N SER A 150 -1.07 -5.25 1.15
CA SER A 150 0.12 -5.83 1.76
C SER A 150 -0.22 -6.41 3.14
N ILE A 151 0.73 -7.15 3.72
CA ILE A 151 0.62 -7.65 5.10
C ILE A 151 0.55 -6.46 6.08
N ILE A 152 -0.42 -6.49 6.98
CA ILE A 152 -0.62 -5.52 8.05
C ILE A 152 -0.35 -6.20 9.40
N LYS A 153 0.60 -5.67 10.17
CA LYS A 153 1.00 -6.25 11.46
C LYS A 153 -0.16 -6.35 12.45
N SER A 154 -0.99 -5.32 12.52
CA SER A 154 -2.15 -5.28 13.42
C SER A 154 -3.30 -6.25 13.03
N PHE A 155 -3.25 -6.84 11.83
CA PHE A 155 -4.17 -7.92 11.42
C PHE A 155 -3.67 -9.31 11.85
N GLY A 156 -2.47 -9.42 12.43
CA GLY A 156 -1.82 -10.69 12.78
C GLY A 156 -0.92 -11.21 11.67
N ASP A 157 -0.21 -10.29 11.01
CA ASP A 157 0.68 -10.57 9.87
C ASP A 157 -0.02 -11.25 8.70
N THR A 158 -1.20 -10.73 8.34
CA THR A 158 -1.97 -11.11 7.16
C THR A 158 -2.37 -9.89 6.34
N CYS A 159 -2.90 -10.10 5.13
CA CYS A 159 -3.42 -9.01 4.28
C CYS A 159 -4.87 -8.65 4.60
N THR A 160 -5.56 -9.43 5.43
CA THR A 160 -6.99 -9.25 5.66
C THR A 160 -7.35 -9.21 7.15
N PHE A 161 -8.45 -8.55 7.43
CA PHE A 161 -9.12 -8.60 8.72
C PHE A 161 -10.57 -9.02 8.50
N THR A 162 -11.06 -9.96 9.30
CA THR A 162 -12.47 -10.39 9.33
C THR A 162 -13.00 -10.31 10.74
N SER A 163 -14.00 -9.47 10.96
CA SER A 163 -14.69 -9.35 12.24
C SER A 163 -15.46 -10.63 12.58
N PRO A 164 -15.41 -11.11 13.83
CA PRO A 164 -16.24 -12.22 14.27
C PRO A 164 -17.75 -11.97 14.15
N LEU A 165 -18.15 -10.70 14.05
CA LEU A 165 -19.54 -10.28 13.95
C LEU A 165 -20.14 -10.52 12.57
N ILE A 166 -19.32 -10.73 11.53
CA ILE A 166 -19.79 -10.81 10.15
C ILE A 166 -20.79 -11.93 9.89
N LYS A 167 -20.68 -13.02 10.63
CA LYS A 167 -21.62 -14.18 10.55
C LYS A 167 -22.94 -13.96 11.27
N LYS A 168 -23.05 -12.91 12.10
CA LYS A 168 -24.21 -12.62 12.95
C LYS A 168 -25.11 -11.53 12.37
N GLU A 169 -24.57 -10.71 11.49
CA GLU A 169 -25.23 -9.51 10.98
C GLU A 169 -25.64 -9.67 9.51
N LYS A 170 -26.85 -9.21 9.18
CA LYS A 170 -27.35 -9.21 7.80
C LYS A 170 -26.64 -8.16 6.91
N LYS A 171 -26.06 -7.13 7.51
CA LYS A 171 -25.42 -6.01 6.82
C LYS A 171 -23.96 -5.96 7.26
N SER A 172 -23.06 -6.30 6.36
CA SER A 172 -21.62 -6.26 6.61
C SER A 172 -20.95 -5.15 5.81
N VAL A 173 -19.81 -4.69 6.30
CA VAL A 173 -18.91 -3.74 5.61
C VAL A 173 -17.79 -4.50 4.93
N PHE A 174 -17.47 -4.16 3.71
CA PHE A 174 -16.28 -4.64 3.02
C PHE A 174 -15.40 -3.46 2.60
N VAL A 175 -14.20 -3.36 3.14
CA VAL A 175 -13.22 -2.33 2.77
C VAL A 175 -12.10 -2.98 1.98
N ALA A 176 -11.78 -2.45 0.80
CA ALA A 176 -10.69 -2.95 -0.01
C ALA A 176 -9.83 -1.83 -0.58
N GLU A 177 -8.54 -2.07 -0.64
CA GLU A 177 -7.63 -1.30 -1.48
C GLU A 177 -8.00 -1.52 -2.95
N THR A 178 -8.21 -0.44 -3.70
CA THR A 178 -8.63 -0.48 -5.09
C THR A 178 -7.62 0.24 -5.99
N CYS A 179 -7.02 -0.52 -6.92
CA CYS A 179 -5.89 -0.07 -7.73
C CYS A 179 -6.38 0.64 -9.00
N GLU A 180 -5.81 1.82 -9.27
CA GLU A 180 -6.06 2.63 -10.47
C GLU A 180 -5.40 2.05 -11.73
N TYR A 181 -4.30 1.32 -11.57
CA TYR A 181 -3.54 0.77 -12.70
C TYR A 181 -4.42 -0.08 -13.61
N GLN A 182 -4.35 0.17 -14.93
CA GLN A 182 -5.21 -0.45 -15.93
C GLN A 182 -6.71 -0.36 -15.60
N ARG A 183 -7.11 0.64 -14.80
CA ARG A 183 -8.50 0.87 -14.36
C ARG A 183 -9.09 -0.32 -13.58
N HIS A 184 -8.26 -1.09 -12.88
CA HIS A 184 -8.69 -2.27 -12.13
C HIS A 184 -9.83 -1.97 -11.14
N PHE A 185 -9.82 -0.80 -10.50
CA PHE A 185 -10.88 -0.36 -9.59
C PHE A 185 -12.27 -0.25 -10.24
N MET A 186 -12.35 -0.18 -11.58
CA MET A 186 -13.65 -0.11 -12.28
C MET A 186 -14.50 -1.37 -12.14
N SER A 187 -13.91 -2.50 -11.74
CA SER A 187 -14.66 -3.72 -11.40
C SER A 187 -15.32 -3.66 -10.03
N PHE A 188 -14.81 -2.84 -9.11
CA PHE A 188 -15.31 -2.73 -7.74
C PHE A 188 -16.61 -1.91 -7.68
N CYS A 189 -17.53 -2.26 -6.77
CA CYS A 189 -18.84 -1.63 -6.59
C CYS A 189 -18.93 -0.89 -5.24
N PRO A 190 -18.34 0.32 -5.10
CA PRO A 190 -18.27 1.03 -3.84
C PRO A 190 -19.59 1.75 -3.50
N GLN A 191 -19.88 1.85 -2.21
CA GLN A 191 -20.87 2.78 -1.61
C GLN A 191 -20.17 4.05 -1.12
N LYS A 192 -18.91 3.92 -0.71
CA LYS A 192 -18.03 5.02 -0.31
C LYS A 192 -16.65 4.82 -0.94
N ILE A 193 -15.97 5.93 -1.21
CA ILE A 193 -14.58 5.95 -1.71
C ILE A 193 -13.73 6.82 -0.79
N ILE A 194 -12.52 6.38 -0.46
CA ILE A 194 -11.43 7.28 -0.05
C ILE A 194 -10.59 7.59 -1.28
N LEU A 195 -10.33 8.85 -1.54
CA LEU A 195 -9.38 9.35 -2.53
C LEU A 195 -8.22 10.05 -1.82
N THR A 196 -7.07 9.39 -1.74
CA THR A 196 -5.91 9.87 -1.00
C THR A 196 -5.11 10.92 -1.79
N SER A 197 -4.81 10.64 -3.05
CA SER A 197 -4.02 11.53 -3.92
C SER A 197 -4.26 11.24 -5.39
N VAL A 198 -4.04 12.24 -6.26
CA VAL A 198 -4.04 12.08 -7.72
C VAL A 198 -2.87 12.85 -8.31
N GLU A 199 -1.89 12.11 -8.82
CA GLU A 199 -0.71 12.67 -9.50
C GLU A 199 -0.28 11.78 -10.68
N PRO A 200 0.61 12.25 -11.57
CA PRO A 200 1.08 11.45 -12.69
C PRO A 200 1.79 10.18 -12.21
N ASP A 201 1.27 9.02 -12.58
CA ASP A 201 1.92 7.72 -12.38
C ASP A 201 1.49 6.76 -13.50
N HIS A 202 2.15 5.60 -13.58
CA HIS A 202 1.84 4.56 -14.56
C HIS A 202 1.82 5.07 -16.01
N GLN A 203 2.89 5.79 -16.42
CA GLN A 203 3.00 6.39 -17.76
C GLN A 203 2.94 5.37 -18.90
N ASP A 204 3.17 4.11 -18.60
CA ASP A 204 2.97 2.96 -19.52
C ASP A 204 1.49 2.73 -19.87
N TYR A 205 0.56 3.20 -19.04
CA TYR A 205 -0.88 3.06 -19.25
C TYR A 205 -1.62 4.41 -19.31
N TYR A 206 -1.22 5.40 -18.54
CA TYR A 206 -1.74 6.76 -18.52
C TYR A 206 -0.70 7.72 -19.09
N PRO A 207 -0.73 8.02 -20.42
CA PRO A 207 0.26 8.89 -21.04
C PRO A 207 0.27 10.31 -20.48
N THR A 208 -0.88 10.81 -20.03
CA THR A 208 -1.05 12.17 -19.49
C THR A 208 -1.66 12.17 -18.08
N TYR A 209 -1.46 13.29 -17.38
CA TYR A 209 -2.14 13.51 -16.09
C TYR A 209 -3.67 13.51 -16.23
N GLU A 210 -4.18 14.02 -17.34
CA GLU A 210 -5.60 14.05 -17.65
C GLU A 210 -6.19 12.64 -17.74
N ASP A 211 -5.45 11.67 -18.30
CA ASP A 211 -5.89 10.29 -18.45
C ASP A 211 -6.08 9.61 -17.09
N ILE A 212 -5.10 9.73 -16.19
CA ILE A 212 -5.22 9.14 -14.85
C ILE A 212 -6.29 9.86 -14.02
N ARG A 213 -6.37 11.19 -14.10
CA ARG A 213 -7.42 11.97 -13.42
C ARG A 213 -8.82 11.56 -13.90
N GLN A 214 -9.01 11.39 -15.22
CA GLN A 214 -10.28 10.94 -15.76
C GLN A 214 -10.67 9.55 -15.26
N ALA A 215 -9.71 8.63 -15.10
CA ALA A 215 -9.99 7.32 -14.52
C ALA A 215 -10.56 7.41 -13.10
N PHE A 216 -10.04 8.32 -12.26
CA PHE A 216 -10.60 8.55 -10.91
C PHE A 216 -11.98 9.21 -10.96
N ILE A 217 -12.22 10.16 -11.87
CA ILE A 217 -13.55 10.73 -12.09
C ILE A 217 -14.55 9.63 -12.44
N ASP A 218 -14.21 8.77 -13.40
CA ASP A 218 -15.07 7.67 -13.82
C ASP A 218 -15.34 6.69 -12.67
N TYR A 219 -14.35 6.45 -11.78
CA TYR A 219 -14.53 5.62 -10.61
C TYR A 219 -15.48 6.26 -9.59
N ILE A 220 -15.38 7.56 -9.34
CA ILE A 220 -16.33 8.31 -8.51
C ILE A 220 -17.75 8.23 -9.11
N CYS A 221 -17.87 8.30 -10.44
CA CYS A 221 -19.15 8.20 -11.11
C CYS A 221 -19.85 6.84 -10.97
N LYS A 222 -19.14 5.79 -10.53
CA LYS A 222 -19.73 4.49 -10.19
C LYS A 222 -20.48 4.47 -8.86
N LEU A 223 -20.28 5.44 -8.01
CA LEU A 223 -21.00 5.50 -6.73
C LEU A 223 -22.52 5.50 -6.95
N PRO A 224 -23.31 4.83 -6.10
CA PRO A 224 -24.75 4.93 -6.14
C PRO A 224 -25.23 6.35 -5.83
N GLU A 225 -26.50 6.61 -5.98
CA GLU A 225 -27.12 7.85 -5.52
C GLU A 225 -26.85 8.06 -4.01
N ASN A 226 -26.47 9.27 -3.64
CA ASN A 226 -26.05 9.64 -2.28
C ASN A 226 -24.80 8.88 -1.78
N GLY A 227 -23.99 8.31 -2.68
CA GLY A 227 -22.66 7.78 -2.35
C GLY A 227 -21.74 8.87 -1.80
N GLN A 228 -20.62 8.47 -1.20
CA GLN A 228 -19.69 9.41 -0.55
C GLN A 228 -18.26 9.26 -1.03
N VAL A 229 -17.57 10.39 -1.21
CA VAL A 229 -16.12 10.46 -1.45
C VAL A 229 -15.47 11.20 -0.30
N VAL A 230 -14.65 10.50 0.49
CA VAL A 230 -13.74 11.10 1.47
C VAL A 230 -12.44 11.41 0.74
N TYR A 231 -12.06 12.69 0.61
CA TYR A 231 -10.93 13.09 -0.22
C TYR A 231 -9.93 13.99 0.49
N CYS A 232 -8.65 13.88 0.13
CA CYS A 232 -7.58 14.71 0.67
C CYS A 232 -7.70 16.15 0.15
N ALA A 233 -8.01 17.10 1.04
CA ALA A 233 -8.11 18.52 0.72
C ALA A 233 -6.73 19.19 0.55
N ASP A 234 -5.66 18.51 0.96
CA ASP A 234 -4.29 18.99 0.83
C ASP A 234 -3.65 18.57 -0.50
N ASP A 235 -4.19 17.52 -1.14
CA ASP A 235 -3.76 17.06 -2.46
C ASP A 235 -4.50 17.80 -3.57
N LYS A 236 -3.73 18.55 -4.36
CA LYS A 236 -4.31 19.35 -5.45
C LYS A 236 -5.04 18.48 -6.49
N GLY A 237 -4.48 17.33 -6.82
CA GLY A 237 -5.05 16.44 -7.83
C GLY A 237 -6.37 15.82 -7.34
N ALA A 238 -6.46 15.44 -6.06
CA ALA A 238 -7.71 14.97 -5.47
C ALA A 238 -8.79 16.08 -5.47
N VAL A 239 -8.43 17.30 -5.08
CA VAL A 239 -9.35 18.46 -5.11
C VAL A 239 -9.84 18.75 -6.53
N ASP A 240 -8.94 18.80 -7.51
CA ASP A 240 -9.30 19.02 -8.93
C ASP A 240 -10.23 17.90 -9.44
N THR A 241 -9.95 16.65 -9.06
CA THR A 241 -10.75 15.46 -9.45
C THR A 241 -12.17 15.52 -8.88
N VAL A 242 -12.32 15.76 -7.57
CA VAL A 242 -13.66 15.82 -6.96
C VAL A 242 -14.44 17.05 -7.41
N THR A 243 -13.76 18.17 -7.71
CA THR A 243 -14.39 19.37 -8.28
C THR A 243 -14.99 19.10 -9.66
N LEU A 244 -14.34 18.29 -10.48
CA LEU A 244 -14.88 17.89 -11.78
C LEU A 244 -15.98 16.84 -11.62
N ALA A 245 -15.78 15.84 -10.76
CA ALA A 245 -16.74 14.78 -10.52
C ALA A 245 -18.06 15.33 -9.95
N SER A 246 -18.03 16.34 -9.06
CA SER A 246 -19.22 16.93 -8.46
C SER A 246 -20.12 17.66 -9.45
N LYS A 247 -19.57 18.14 -10.58
CA LYS A 247 -20.36 18.73 -11.68
C LYS A 247 -21.14 17.65 -12.45
N ILE A 248 -20.60 16.42 -12.51
CA ILE A 248 -21.22 15.29 -13.20
C ILE A 248 -22.21 14.57 -12.27
N ARG A 249 -21.82 14.42 -10.99
CA ARG A 249 -22.55 13.70 -9.95
C ARG A 249 -22.80 14.61 -8.73
N PRO A 250 -23.70 15.61 -8.86
CA PRO A 250 -24.03 16.52 -7.76
C PRO A 250 -24.75 15.86 -6.59
N ASP A 251 -25.24 14.64 -6.78
CA ASP A 251 -25.85 13.77 -5.77
C ASP A 251 -24.84 13.07 -4.87
N VAL A 252 -23.56 12.99 -5.27
CA VAL A 252 -22.49 12.37 -4.48
C VAL A 252 -21.96 13.38 -3.45
N GLN A 253 -21.83 12.94 -2.19
CA GLN A 253 -21.33 13.76 -1.12
C GLN A 253 -19.78 13.79 -1.13
N MET A 254 -19.21 14.99 -1.23
CA MET A 254 -17.77 15.21 -1.20
C MET A 254 -17.34 15.65 0.21
N ILE A 255 -16.59 14.80 0.92
CA ILE A 255 -16.21 14.97 2.32
C ILE A 255 -14.69 15.21 2.40
N PRO A 256 -14.25 16.45 2.66
CA PRO A 256 -12.82 16.77 2.74
C PRO A 256 -12.20 16.29 4.06
N TYR A 257 -10.94 15.83 4.00
CA TYR A 257 -10.10 15.63 5.17
C TYR A 257 -8.72 16.29 4.96
N GLY A 258 -8.01 16.57 6.06
CA GLY A 258 -6.67 17.14 6.05
C GLY A 258 -6.58 18.55 6.66
N GLU A 259 -5.41 19.19 6.58
CA GLU A 259 -5.18 20.54 7.13
C GLU A 259 -6.04 21.60 6.44
N LYS A 260 -6.21 21.50 5.13
CA LYS A 260 -7.03 22.43 4.33
C LYS A 260 -8.51 22.08 4.31
N ALA A 261 -8.91 20.99 4.94
CA ALA A 261 -10.30 20.60 5.02
C ALA A 261 -11.11 21.57 5.88
N ASN A 262 -12.41 21.60 5.63
CA ASN A 262 -13.41 22.25 6.49
C ASN A 262 -14.25 21.18 7.20
N GLY A 263 -14.75 21.48 8.40
CA GLY A 263 -15.65 20.61 9.15
C GLY A 263 -14.92 19.50 9.93
N ASP A 264 -15.61 18.42 10.18
CA ASP A 264 -15.26 17.36 11.14
C ASP A 264 -13.83 16.80 11.00
N TYR A 265 -13.36 16.65 9.77
CA TYR A 265 -12.07 16.00 9.48
C TYR A 265 -10.97 17.02 9.17
N LYS A 266 -11.13 18.27 9.62
CA LYS A 266 -10.04 19.22 9.61
C LYS A 266 -8.96 18.75 10.59
N LEU A 267 -7.75 18.55 10.04
CA LEU A 267 -6.58 18.08 10.75
C LEU A 267 -5.76 19.24 11.29
N THR A 268 -5.26 19.10 12.50
CA THR A 268 -4.20 19.94 13.09
C THR A 268 -3.08 19.01 13.55
N PHE A 269 -1.88 19.14 12.97
CA PHE A 269 -0.71 18.41 13.42
C PHE A 269 -0.27 18.87 14.80
N GLY A 270 -0.02 17.92 15.69
CA GLY A 270 0.59 18.12 16.99
C GLY A 270 2.11 17.97 16.95
N LYS A 271 2.71 17.82 18.12
CA LYS A 271 4.16 17.59 18.26
C LYS A 271 4.51 16.14 18.02
N VAL A 272 5.69 15.93 17.38
CA VAL A 272 6.34 14.61 17.32
C VAL A 272 7.21 14.50 18.56
N GLN A 273 6.86 13.60 19.48
CA GLN A 273 7.58 13.34 20.71
C GLN A 273 7.37 11.89 21.19
N GLU A 274 8.37 11.31 21.85
CA GLU A 274 8.32 9.93 22.38
C GLU A 274 7.92 8.89 21.31
N GLU A 275 8.46 9.03 20.11
CA GLU A 275 8.10 8.18 18.96
C GLU A 275 6.58 8.13 18.68
N LYS A 276 5.91 9.27 18.83
CA LYS A 276 4.50 9.46 18.52
C LYS A 276 4.29 10.70 17.67
N ASN A 277 3.50 10.57 16.62
CA ASN A 277 2.94 11.67 15.85
C ASN A 277 1.59 12.05 16.45
N ASN A 278 1.53 13.13 17.20
CA ASN A 278 0.27 13.63 17.77
C ASN A 278 -0.49 14.50 16.76
N PHE A 279 -1.81 14.46 16.81
CA PHE A 279 -2.68 15.27 15.97
C PHE A 279 -4.09 15.41 16.54
N LYS A 280 -4.86 16.38 16.02
CA LYS A 280 -6.26 16.59 16.38
C LYS A 280 -7.13 16.63 15.12
N LEU A 281 -8.35 16.12 15.24
CA LEU A 281 -9.41 16.32 14.27
C LEU A 281 -10.49 17.19 14.88
N GLN A 282 -11.08 18.09 14.10
CA GLN A 282 -12.08 19.05 14.60
C GLN A 282 -13.29 18.37 15.23
N LEU A 283 -13.64 17.15 14.76
CA LEU A 283 -14.74 16.36 15.31
C LEU A 283 -14.55 15.99 16.80
N PHE A 284 -13.29 15.89 17.28
CA PHE A 284 -12.96 15.38 18.60
C PHE A 284 -12.20 16.38 19.45
N ASP A 285 -12.57 16.51 20.73
CA ASP A 285 -11.79 17.29 21.71
C ASP A 285 -10.50 16.58 22.12
N LYS A 286 -10.37 15.29 21.80
CA LYS A 286 -9.23 14.44 22.16
C LYS A 286 -8.08 14.59 21.18
N GLU A 287 -6.84 14.67 21.70
CA GLU A 287 -5.64 14.50 20.91
C GLU A 287 -5.41 13.01 20.60
N LEU A 288 -5.18 12.71 19.32
CA LEU A 288 -4.93 11.38 18.79
C LEU A 288 -3.44 11.24 18.47
N TYR A 289 -2.93 10.01 18.34
CA TYR A 289 -1.54 9.78 17.94
C TYR A 289 -1.34 8.48 17.16
N LEU A 290 -0.25 8.47 16.38
CA LEU A 290 0.31 7.30 15.72
C LEU A 290 1.71 7.01 16.22
N LYS A 291 2.09 5.73 16.22
CA LYS A 291 3.46 5.25 16.51
C LYS A 291 4.29 4.98 15.25
N VAL A 292 3.74 5.27 14.08
CA VAL A 292 4.44 5.17 12.79
C VAL A 292 4.93 6.54 12.37
N PRO A 293 6.16 6.66 11.82
CA PRO A 293 6.74 7.94 11.45
C PRO A 293 6.10 8.54 10.20
N GLY A 294 6.02 9.88 10.15
CA GLY A 294 5.66 10.64 8.95
C GLY A 294 4.31 11.34 9.02
N ARG A 295 4.28 12.58 8.53
CA ARG A 295 3.03 13.36 8.41
C ARG A 295 2.06 12.75 7.41
N HIS A 296 2.57 12.06 6.38
CA HIS A 296 1.74 11.35 5.41
C HIS A 296 0.94 10.22 6.08
N GLU A 297 1.53 9.48 7.05
CA GLU A 297 0.82 8.47 7.82
C GLU A 297 -0.29 9.08 8.70
N VAL A 298 -0.10 10.30 9.21
CA VAL A 298 -1.15 11.04 9.93
C VAL A 298 -2.27 11.46 8.98
N MET A 299 -1.96 11.84 7.74
CA MET A 299 -2.96 12.11 6.69
C MET A 299 -3.76 10.86 6.36
N ASP A 300 -3.09 9.70 6.21
CA ASP A 300 -3.74 8.39 5.98
C ASP A 300 -4.62 8.00 7.17
N ALA A 301 -4.18 8.30 8.40
CA ALA A 301 -4.99 8.09 9.60
C ALA A 301 -6.23 9.00 9.63
N CYS A 302 -6.10 10.25 9.22
CA CYS A 302 -7.24 11.17 9.11
C CYS A 302 -8.28 10.62 8.12
N ALA A 303 -7.85 10.12 6.94
CA ALA A 303 -8.71 9.49 5.96
C ALA A 303 -9.43 8.26 6.53
N ALA A 304 -8.68 7.38 7.22
CA ALA A 304 -9.22 6.18 7.84
C ALA A 304 -10.25 6.50 8.93
N VAL A 305 -9.96 7.47 9.80
CA VAL A 305 -10.91 7.95 10.82
C VAL A 305 -12.16 8.52 10.16
N ALA A 306 -12.01 9.32 9.10
CA ALA A 306 -13.15 9.89 8.38
C ALA A 306 -14.06 8.78 7.82
N LEU A 307 -13.50 7.77 7.14
CA LEU A 307 -14.30 6.65 6.64
C LEU A 307 -15.00 5.90 7.79
N CYS A 308 -14.28 5.60 8.89
CA CYS A 308 -14.86 4.90 10.03
C CYS A 308 -16.00 5.70 10.68
N CYS A 309 -15.88 7.03 10.79
CA CYS A 309 -16.94 7.89 11.28
C CYS A 309 -18.15 7.90 10.35
N GLU A 310 -17.94 7.96 9.02
CA GLU A 310 -19.02 7.89 8.04
C GLU A 310 -19.71 6.52 8.03
N LEU A 311 -18.99 5.46 8.34
CA LEU A 311 -19.57 4.12 8.54
C LEU A 311 -20.41 4.08 9.83
N LEU A 312 -19.91 4.62 10.95
CA LEU A 312 -20.68 4.73 12.19
C LEU A 312 -22.01 5.47 11.94
N ARG A 313 -21.99 6.59 11.23
CA ARG A 313 -23.22 7.32 10.83
C ARG A 313 -24.16 6.47 9.98
N THR A 314 -23.61 5.68 9.04
CA THR A 314 -24.40 4.76 8.21
C THR A 314 -25.11 3.68 9.04
N PHE A 315 -24.51 3.29 10.17
CA PHE A 315 -25.12 2.36 11.14
C PHE A 315 -25.93 3.06 12.26
N GLY A 316 -26.20 4.36 12.11
CA GLY A 316 -27.01 5.13 13.07
C GLY A 316 -26.30 5.45 14.39
N LYS A 317 -24.97 5.40 14.41
CA LYS A 317 -24.14 5.67 15.58
C LYS A 317 -23.52 7.06 15.50
N ASN A 318 -23.38 7.75 16.62
CA ASN A 318 -22.69 9.05 16.67
C ASN A 318 -21.18 8.84 16.82
N PRO A 319 -20.33 9.26 15.87
CA PRO A 319 -18.88 9.05 15.93
C PRO A 319 -18.21 9.59 17.19
N ALA A 320 -18.71 10.68 17.78
CA ALA A 320 -18.14 11.26 18.99
C ALA A 320 -18.15 10.30 20.19
N ASP A 321 -19.10 9.37 20.24
CA ASP A 321 -19.23 8.38 21.31
C ASP A 321 -18.18 7.25 21.21
N TYR A 322 -17.44 7.19 20.09
CA TYR A 322 -16.46 6.14 19.75
C TYR A 322 -15.01 6.65 19.70
N VAL A 323 -14.74 7.87 20.16
CA VAL A 323 -13.41 8.47 20.09
C VAL A 323 -12.33 7.64 20.81
N GLU A 324 -12.68 6.97 21.92
CA GLU A 324 -11.75 6.11 22.66
C GLU A 324 -11.36 4.88 21.85
N GLN A 325 -12.32 4.21 21.24
CA GLN A 325 -12.08 3.04 20.38
C GLN A 325 -11.26 3.43 19.14
N ILE A 326 -11.57 4.57 18.52
CA ILE A 326 -10.78 5.13 17.40
C ILE A 326 -9.34 5.38 17.85
N ALA A 327 -9.12 6.01 19.01
CA ALA A 327 -7.79 6.26 19.56
C ALA A 327 -7.01 4.97 19.84
N VAL A 328 -7.67 3.95 20.37
CA VAL A 328 -7.08 2.61 20.59
C VAL A 328 -6.70 1.98 19.25
N GLY A 329 -7.58 1.99 18.25
CA GLY A 329 -7.29 1.49 16.91
C GLY A 329 -6.07 2.16 16.28
N LEU A 330 -6.00 3.49 16.33
CA LEU A 330 -4.84 4.26 15.85
C LEU A 330 -3.54 3.86 16.57
N SER A 331 -3.59 3.76 17.91
CA SER A 331 -2.41 3.42 18.72
C SER A 331 -1.92 1.97 18.52
N ASN A 332 -2.82 1.08 18.09
CA ASN A 332 -2.53 -0.32 17.79
C ASN A 332 -2.02 -0.54 16.37
N PHE A 333 -2.12 0.46 15.48
CA PHE A 333 -1.57 0.36 14.14
C PHE A 333 -0.05 0.31 14.20
N ALA A 334 0.52 -0.79 13.75
CA ALA A 334 1.97 -1.06 13.77
C ALA A 334 2.62 -1.00 12.37
N GLY A 335 1.94 -0.38 11.41
CA GLY A 335 2.40 -0.30 10.02
C GLY A 335 2.13 -1.57 9.21
N GLY A 336 2.48 -1.52 7.94
CA GLY A 336 2.42 -2.62 6.99
C GLY A 336 3.81 -3.14 6.62
N LYS A 337 3.83 -4.30 5.98
CA LYS A 337 5.06 -4.86 5.39
C LYS A 337 5.63 -3.87 4.39
N ARG A 338 6.92 -3.56 4.55
CA ARG A 338 7.61 -2.58 3.71
C ARG A 338 6.94 -1.18 3.70
N ARG A 339 6.30 -0.75 4.80
CA ARG A 339 5.74 0.60 5.00
C ARG A 339 6.29 1.15 6.32
N SER A 340 7.40 1.88 6.23
CA SER A 340 8.19 2.33 7.37
C SER A 340 8.44 1.18 8.38
N GLU A 341 8.63 -0.04 7.87
CA GLU A 341 8.71 -1.27 8.65
C GLU A 341 10.03 -1.35 9.38
N ILE A 342 10.01 -1.32 10.72
CA ILE A 342 11.20 -1.66 11.50
C ILE A 342 11.44 -3.17 11.37
N ILE A 343 12.50 -3.54 10.59
CA ILE A 343 12.87 -4.95 10.38
C ILE A 343 13.89 -5.45 11.43
N GLY A 344 14.52 -4.55 12.17
CA GLY A 344 15.37 -4.92 13.27
C GLY A 344 16.08 -3.75 13.94
N LYS A 345 16.72 -4.05 15.10
CA LYS A 345 17.60 -3.13 15.81
C LYS A 345 18.90 -3.86 16.15
N MET A 346 20.02 -3.17 16.09
CA MET A 346 21.32 -3.75 16.44
C MET A 346 22.23 -2.71 17.10
N LYS A 347 23.31 -3.19 17.74
CA LYS A 347 24.44 -2.35 18.16
C LYS A 347 25.65 -2.69 17.30
N THR A 348 26.39 -1.66 16.92
CA THR A 348 27.64 -1.83 16.18
C THR A 348 28.78 -2.23 17.14
N LYS A 349 29.94 -2.61 16.57
CA LYS A 349 31.15 -2.99 17.36
C LYS A 349 31.62 -1.88 18.30
N ILE A 350 31.38 -0.61 17.94
CA ILE A 350 31.78 0.54 18.80
C ILE A 350 30.62 1.04 19.67
N GLY A 351 29.48 0.33 19.70
CA GLY A 351 28.34 0.60 20.56
C GLY A 351 27.27 1.52 20.02
N ASN A 352 27.34 1.97 18.75
CA ASN A 352 26.27 2.77 18.14
C ASN A 352 24.96 1.96 18.04
N ASP A 353 23.85 2.58 18.42
CA ASP A 353 22.52 2.03 18.19
C ASP A 353 22.11 2.23 16.73
N VAL A 354 21.59 1.19 16.11
CA VAL A 354 21.09 1.20 14.72
C VAL A 354 19.67 0.67 14.68
N VAL A 355 18.77 1.47 14.10
CA VAL A 355 17.42 1.03 13.71
C VAL A 355 17.45 0.77 12.20
N VAL A 356 16.99 -0.39 11.77
CA VAL A 356 16.91 -0.78 10.37
C VAL A 356 15.45 -0.79 9.93
N ILE A 357 15.14 -0.01 8.90
CA ILE A 357 13.79 0.15 8.34
C ILE A 357 13.79 -0.30 6.88
N ASP A 358 12.67 -0.92 6.44
CA ASP A 358 12.38 -1.17 5.03
C ASP A 358 11.09 -0.43 4.61
N ASP A 359 11.16 0.26 3.46
CA ASP A 359 10.04 1.03 2.91
C ASP A 359 9.87 0.79 1.42
N TYR A 360 8.63 0.67 0.96
CA TYR A 360 8.30 0.42 -0.44
C TYR A 360 8.25 1.69 -1.30
N GLY A 361 8.48 2.85 -0.71
CA GLY A 361 8.45 4.15 -1.40
C GLY A 361 9.32 4.14 -2.65
N HIS A 362 8.71 4.27 -3.84
CA HIS A 362 9.37 4.15 -5.14
C HIS A 362 8.97 5.27 -6.11
N HIS A 363 8.21 6.25 -5.65
CA HIS A 363 7.88 7.50 -6.33
C HIS A 363 8.60 8.65 -5.61
N PRO A 364 9.11 9.71 -6.31
CA PRO A 364 9.86 10.79 -5.67
C PRO A 364 9.10 11.45 -4.51
N THR A 365 7.80 11.69 -4.66
CA THR A 365 6.95 12.25 -3.60
C THR A 365 6.96 11.34 -2.36
N ALA A 366 6.80 10.02 -2.54
CA ALA A 366 6.82 9.06 -1.44
C ALA A 366 8.22 9.01 -0.77
N VAL A 367 9.30 8.97 -1.54
CA VAL A 367 10.68 8.99 -1.02
C VAL A 367 10.91 10.23 -0.16
N LYS A 368 10.60 11.41 -0.70
CA LYS A 368 10.76 12.70 -0.02
C LYS A 368 9.97 12.74 1.30
N THR A 369 8.66 12.49 1.24
CA THR A 369 7.78 12.61 2.41
C THR A 369 8.12 11.60 3.50
N THR A 370 8.54 10.39 3.13
CA THR A 370 8.98 9.35 4.08
C THR A 370 10.28 9.77 4.77
N LEU A 371 11.29 10.26 4.03
CA LEU A 371 12.56 10.70 4.60
C LEU A 371 12.41 11.96 5.48
N GLU A 372 11.55 12.91 5.09
CA GLU A 372 11.17 14.06 5.91
C GLU A 372 10.52 13.58 7.23
N GLY A 373 9.60 12.62 7.14
CA GLY A 373 8.97 12.01 8.30
C GLY A 373 9.97 11.30 9.22
N PHE A 374 10.92 10.56 8.67
CA PHE A 374 11.99 9.93 9.46
C PHE A 374 12.88 10.97 10.14
N ARG A 375 13.23 12.06 9.45
CA ARG A 375 14.03 13.14 10.03
C ARG A 375 13.30 13.81 11.21
N GLU A 376 11.98 14.00 11.10
CA GLU A 376 11.17 14.59 12.18
C GLU A 376 11.00 13.62 13.36
N PHE A 377 10.80 12.34 13.08
CA PHE A 377 10.51 11.30 14.08
C PHE A 377 11.77 10.82 14.82
N TYR A 378 12.88 10.69 14.10
CA TYR A 378 14.18 10.20 14.60
C TYR A 378 15.24 11.32 14.59
N LYS A 379 14.92 12.46 15.23
CA LYS A 379 15.76 13.69 15.21
C LYS A 379 17.22 13.47 15.55
N GLY A 380 17.49 12.59 16.52
CA GLY A 380 18.85 12.30 17.00
C GLY A 380 19.58 11.20 16.24
N ARG A 381 19.10 10.76 15.06
CA ARG A 381 19.72 9.69 14.28
C ARG A 381 20.30 10.18 12.95
N LYS A 382 21.48 9.65 12.60
CA LYS A 382 22.07 9.83 11.27
C LYS A 382 21.35 8.89 10.29
N ILE A 383 20.75 9.48 9.24
CA ILE A 383 19.94 8.73 8.27
C ILE A 383 20.80 8.29 7.09
N ILE A 384 20.92 6.99 6.89
CA ILE A 384 21.52 6.36 5.72
C ILE A 384 20.39 5.75 4.91
N VAL A 385 20.16 6.21 3.68
CA VAL A 385 19.17 5.64 2.78
C VAL A 385 19.84 4.85 1.67
N ASP A 386 19.38 3.62 1.48
CA ASP A 386 19.69 2.73 0.37
C ASP A 386 18.48 2.67 -0.54
N PHE A 387 18.59 3.24 -1.74
CA PHE A 387 17.45 3.39 -2.65
C PHE A 387 17.68 2.68 -3.97
N MET A 388 16.69 1.91 -4.38
CA MET A 388 16.63 1.26 -5.69
C MET A 388 15.41 1.74 -6.46
N SER A 389 15.61 2.53 -7.51
CA SER A 389 14.52 3.03 -8.35
C SER A 389 13.85 1.89 -9.13
N HIS A 390 12.58 2.04 -9.46
CA HIS A 390 11.72 1.12 -10.18
C HIS A 390 10.76 1.94 -11.03
N THR A 391 10.72 1.83 -12.17
CA THR A 391 10.97 1.34 -13.46
C THR A 391 11.86 2.31 -14.27
N TYR A 392 12.28 1.93 -15.48
CA TYR A 392 13.04 2.83 -16.37
C TYR A 392 12.20 4.03 -16.82
N SER A 393 10.95 3.81 -17.23
CA SER A 393 10.03 4.87 -17.65
C SER A 393 9.83 5.94 -16.55
N ARG A 394 9.52 5.51 -15.32
CA ARG A 394 9.34 6.43 -14.18
C ARG A 394 10.62 7.15 -13.84
N THR A 395 11.75 6.45 -13.78
CA THR A 395 13.03 7.06 -13.44
C THR A 395 13.44 8.11 -14.47
N GLN A 396 13.19 7.85 -15.76
CA GLN A 396 13.48 8.81 -16.82
C GLN A 396 12.54 10.03 -16.76
N ALA A 397 11.25 9.82 -16.57
CA ALA A 397 10.25 10.88 -16.52
C ALA A 397 10.42 11.83 -15.32
N LEU A 398 10.85 11.29 -14.17
CA LEU A 398 10.91 12.01 -12.88
C LEU A 398 12.36 12.12 -12.34
N LEU A 399 13.36 12.19 -13.24
CA LEU A 399 14.77 12.15 -12.87
C LEU A 399 15.17 13.26 -11.88
N LYS A 400 14.73 14.49 -12.12
CA LYS A 400 15.06 15.66 -11.27
C LYS A 400 14.34 15.59 -9.93
N GLU A 401 13.09 15.15 -9.94
CA GLU A 401 12.29 14.97 -8.74
C GLU A 401 12.88 13.86 -7.84
N PHE A 402 13.36 12.77 -8.42
CA PHE A 402 14.12 11.76 -7.68
C PHE A 402 15.40 12.33 -7.08
N ALA A 403 16.19 13.06 -7.86
CA ALA A 403 17.45 13.66 -7.39
C ALA A 403 17.21 14.54 -6.16
N ALA A 404 16.09 15.28 -6.12
CA ALA A 404 15.73 16.19 -5.03
C ALA A 404 14.99 15.50 -3.87
N SER A 405 14.68 14.20 -3.96
CA SER A 405 13.89 13.51 -2.92
C SER A 405 14.70 13.08 -1.70
N PHE A 406 16.04 13.16 -1.75
CA PHE A 406 16.94 12.65 -0.71
C PHE A 406 17.45 13.73 0.26
N ASP A 407 16.98 14.97 0.20
CA ASP A 407 17.49 16.10 0.99
C ASP A 407 17.47 15.88 2.51
N SER A 408 16.57 15.02 3.01
CA SER A 408 16.46 14.69 4.43
C SER A 408 17.39 13.56 4.90
N ALA A 409 18.12 12.89 4.01
CA ALA A 409 19.13 11.90 4.36
C ALA A 409 20.49 12.54 4.66
N ASP A 410 21.41 11.81 5.29
CA ASP A 410 22.81 12.20 5.52
C ASP A 410 23.75 11.42 4.59
N VAL A 411 23.37 10.19 4.24
CA VAL A 411 24.09 9.33 3.31
C VAL A 411 23.08 8.71 2.34
N VAL A 412 23.38 8.74 1.05
CA VAL A 412 22.54 8.17 -0.01
C VAL A 412 23.33 7.10 -0.77
N ILE A 413 22.74 5.91 -0.87
CA ILE A 413 23.26 4.81 -1.66
C ILE A 413 22.26 4.52 -2.77
N LEU A 414 22.72 4.52 -4.01
CA LEU A 414 21.91 4.27 -5.19
C LEU A 414 22.41 3.04 -5.94
N HIS A 415 21.48 2.37 -6.60
CA HIS A 415 21.73 1.15 -7.37
C HIS A 415 21.27 1.26 -8.81
N LYS A 416 21.54 0.20 -9.60
CA LYS A 416 20.91 0.04 -10.91
C LYS A 416 19.39 0.10 -10.78
N ILE A 417 18.71 0.49 -11.87
CA ILE A 417 17.24 0.51 -11.91
C ILE A 417 16.72 -0.92 -11.86
N TYR A 418 15.78 -1.20 -10.99
CA TYR A 418 15.05 -2.46 -10.96
C TYR A 418 14.05 -2.48 -12.13
N SER A 419 14.30 -3.37 -13.10
CA SER A 419 13.42 -3.52 -14.25
C SER A 419 12.15 -4.29 -13.87
N SER A 420 10.98 -3.78 -14.27
CA SER A 420 9.80 -4.61 -14.26
C SER A 420 9.83 -5.63 -15.43
N ALA A 421 9.13 -6.75 -15.28
CA ALA A 421 8.96 -7.70 -16.38
C ALA A 421 8.22 -7.10 -17.60
N ARG A 422 7.76 -5.86 -17.51
CA ARG A 422 6.97 -5.15 -18.53
C ARG A 422 7.78 -4.23 -19.41
N GLU A 423 9.03 -3.90 -19.02
CA GLU A 423 9.91 -2.97 -19.71
C GLU A 423 11.14 -3.67 -20.27
N ASN A 424 11.56 -3.29 -21.46
CA ASN A 424 12.87 -3.66 -21.97
C ASN A 424 13.84 -2.49 -21.67
N PRO A 425 14.90 -2.70 -20.87
CA PRO A 425 15.85 -1.65 -20.54
C PRO A 425 16.47 -0.95 -21.74
N ALA A 426 16.60 -1.65 -22.88
CA ALA A 426 17.18 -1.11 -24.11
C ALA A 426 16.32 -0.01 -24.78
N ASP A 427 15.06 0.12 -24.40
CA ASP A 427 14.15 1.11 -24.96
C ASP A 427 14.27 2.48 -24.26
N PHE A 428 15.08 2.57 -23.20
CA PHE A 428 15.25 3.78 -22.39
C PHE A 428 16.68 4.28 -22.38
N ASN A 429 16.83 5.61 -22.37
CA ASN A 429 18.15 6.26 -22.32
C ASN A 429 18.45 6.74 -20.88
N ILE A 430 18.30 5.85 -19.90
CA ILE A 430 18.56 6.12 -18.49
C ILE A 430 19.15 4.89 -17.80
N THR A 431 20.00 5.13 -16.81
CA THR A 431 20.60 4.11 -15.94
C THR A 431 20.55 4.54 -14.48
N GLY A 432 20.80 3.62 -13.55
CA GLY A 432 20.99 3.97 -12.14
C GLY A 432 22.14 4.97 -11.93
N LEU A 433 23.21 4.85 -12.73
CA LEU A 433 24.33 5.79 -12.70
C LEU A 433 23.92 7.21 -13.18
N THR A 434 22.97 7.30 -14.11
CA THR A 434 22.40 8.60 -14.52
C THR A 434 21.68 9.27 -13.36
N LEU A 435 20.83 8.51 -12.63
CA LEU A 435 20.15 9.01 -11.44
C LEU A 435 21.16 9.40 -10.35
N PHE A 436 22.19 8.58 -10.12
CA PHE A 436 23.26 8.89 -9.17
C PHE A 436 23.95 10.21 -9.48
N ASN A 437 24.36 10.42 -10.73
CA ASN A 437 25.05 11.66 -11.16
C ASN A 437 24.15 12.89 -10.96
N GLU A 438 22.86 12.79 -11.31
CA GLU A 438 21.90 13.90 -11.11
C GLU A 438 21.69 14.17 -9.61
N THR A 439 21.59 13.12 -8.80
CA THR A 439 21.49 13.24 -7.34
C THR A 439 22.72 13.92 -6.75
N VAL A 440 23.93 13.52 -7.14
CA VAL A 440 25.19 14.18 -6.70
C VAL A 440 25.22 15.66 -7.09
N ASN A 441 24.78 15.99 -8.31
CA ASN A 441 24.74 17.38 -8.78
C ASN A 441 23.75 18.21 -7.95
N HIS A 442 22.55 17.67 -7.68
CA HIS A 442 21.55 18.32 -6.84
C HIS A 442 22.08 18.54 -5.42
N LEU A 443 22.62 17.48 -4.78
CA LEU A 443 23.10 17.52 -3.40
C LEU A 443 24.23 18.54 -3.20
N LYS A 444 25.17 18.64 -4.14
CA LYS A 444 26.24 19.68 -4.10
C LYS A 444 25.68 21.11 -4.10
N SER A 445 24.48 21.31 -4.64
CA SER A 445 23.84 22.65 -4.66
C SER A 445 23.09 22.97 -3.36
N VAL A 446 22.74 21.95 -2.55
CA VAL A 446 21.87 22.10 -1.37
C VAL A 446 22.62 21.86 -0.04
N LYS A 447 23.62 20.95 -0.02
CA LYS A 447 24.37 20.57 1.19
C LYS A 447 25.84 20.31 0.90
N GLU A 448 26.74 20.97 1.63
CA GLU A 448 28.21 20.79 1.47
C GLU A 448 28.74 19.41 1.95
N GLU A 449 28.05 18.72 2.86
CA GLU A 449 28.56 17.53 3.58
C GLU A 449 27.80 16.23 3.28
N MET A 450 27.04 16.12 2.19
CA MET A 450 26.26 14.91 1.94
C MET A 450 27.09 13.87 1.16
N LEU A 451 27.09 12.62 1.68
CA LEU A 451 27.80 11.50 1.06
C LEU A 451 26.85 10.70 0.17
N ALA A 452 27.19 10.58 -1.12
CA ALA A 452 26.48 9.70 -2.03
C ALA A 452 27.40 8.61 -2.57
N LYS A 453 26.91 7.38 -2.74
CA LYS A 453 27.62 6.23 -3.29
C LYS A 453 26.73 5.49 -4.29
N TYR A 454 27.37 4.84 -5.25
CA TYR A 454 26.71 4.01 -6.25
C TYR A 454 27.29 2.60 -6.26
N TYR A 455 26.41 1.60 -6.30
CA TYR A 455 26.76 0.19 -6.44
C TYR A 455 25.79 -0.46 -7.42
N ASP A 456 26.28 -1.20 -8.41
CA ASP A 456 25.41 -1.90 -9.35
C ASP A 456 24.61 -2.99 -8.62
N GLU A 457 25.30 -3.83 -7.83
CA GLU A 457 24.66 -4.89 -7.07
C GLU A 457 24.42 -4.47 -5.61
N ILE A 458 23.25 -4.83 -5.10
CA ILE A 458 22.76 -4.39 -3.78
C ILE A 458 23.73 -4.80 -2.67
N LEU A 459 24.18 -6.05 -2.67
CA LEU A 459 25.02 -6.57 -1.59
C LEU A 459 26.46 -6.03 -1.61
N ASP A 460 26.91 -5.46 -2.71
CA ASP A 460 28.23 -4.82 -2.81
C ASP A 460 28.32 -3.56 -1.93
N ALA A 461 27.17 -2.96 -1.57
CA ALA A 461 27.11 -1.83 -0.65
C ALA A 461 27.30 -2.23 0.82
N LYS A 462 27.26 -3.53 1.17
CA LYS A 462 27.25 -4.02 2.55
C LYS A 462 28.45 -3.56 3.35
N ASP A 463 29.65 -3.73 2.81
CA ASP A 463 30.88 -3.37 3.51
C ASP A 463 30.97 -1.85 3.78
N PHE A 464 30.57 -1.03 2.81
CA PHE A 464 30.49 0.42 2.97
C PHE A 464 29.48 0.80 4.08
N VAL A 465 28.28 0.19 4.10
CA VAL A 465 27.27 0.45 5.13
C VAL A 465 27.83 0.06 6.50
N MET A 466 28.42 -1.13 6.62
CA MET A 466 28.99 -1.60 7.89
C MET A 466 30.15 -0.69 8.36
N GLU A 467 30.99 -0.20 7.46
CA GLU A 467 32.03 0.78 7.78
C GLU A 467 31.42 2.09 8.29
N GLU A 468 30.39 2.63 7.58
CA GLU A 468 29.73 3.88 7.93
C GLU A 468 29.04 3.80 9.30
N LEU A 469 28.32 2.69 9.59
CA LEU A 469 27.65 2.45 10.85
C LEU A 469 28.63 2.34 12.04
N ASN A 470 29.90 1.97 11.79
CA ASN A 470 30.96 1.87 12.81
C ASN A 470 31.79 3.17 12.93
N LYS A 471 31.41 4.28 12.29
CA LYS A 471 32.06 5.58 12.51
C LYS A 471 31.57 6.23 13.79
N PRO A 472 32.42 6.96 14.52
CA PRO A 472 31.98 7.79 15.63
C PRO A 472 30.93 8.81 15.17
N LEU A 473 29.90 9.02 15.94
CA LEU A 473 28.88 10.02 15.70
C LEU A 473 29.21 11.32 16.41
N ASP A 474 28.90 12.44 15.78
CA ASP A 474 28.98 13.75 16.41
C ASP A 474 27.73 14.03 17.27
N SER A 475 27.76 15.18 17.99
CA SER A 475 26.70 15.55 18.93
C SER A 475 25.33 15.82 18.28
N ARG A 476 25.23 15.91 16.96
CA ARG A 476 23.95 16.05 16.23
C ARG A 476 23.16 14.75 16.25
N TYR A 477 23.84 13.61 16.46
CA TYR A 477 23.24 12.28 16.36
C TYR A 477 23.41 11.44 17.64
N PRO A 478 22.88 11.91 18.79
CA PRO A 478 23.05 11.22 20.09
C PRO A 478 22.39 9.84 20.14
N ASP A 479 21.39 9.57 19.28
CA ASP A 479 20.57 8.37 19.31
C ASP A 479 21.05 7.27 18.34
N GLY A 480 22.15 7.51 17.60
CA GLY A 480 22.73 6.51 16.70
C GLY A 480 22.34 6.68 15.24
N TYR A 481 22.15 5.57 14.54
CA TYR A 481 21.83 5.53 13.11
C TYR A 481 20.40 5.08 12.84
N LEU A 482 19.86 5.58 11.73
CA LEU A 482 18.71 5.03 11.03
C LEU A 482 19.17 4.54 9.66
N PHE A 483 19.17 3.24 9.44
CA PHE A 483 19.45 2.65 8.13
C PHE A 483 18.14 2.28 7.45
N VAL A 484 17.91 2.81 6.26
CA VAL A 484 16.64 2.67 5.53
C VAL A 484 16.93 2.01 4.18
N THR A 485 16.32 0.85 3.91
CA THR A 485 16.21 0.31 2.56
C THR A 485 14.89 0.78 1.95
N MET A 486 14.93 1.39 0.76
CA MET A 486 13.76 2.03 0.17
C MET A 486 13.64 1.74 -1.33
N GLY A 487 12.43 1.37 -1.77
CA GLY A 487 12.12 1.12 -3.18
C GLY A 487 11.31 -0.16 -3.40
N ALA A 488 10.78 -0.35 -4.62
CA ALA A 488 9.99 -1.53 -4.99
C ALA A 488 10.86 -2.75 -5.36
N GLY A 489 12.18 -2.57 -5.44
CA GLY A 489 13.14 -3.62 -5.79
C GLY A 489 13.56 -4.51 -4.63
N ASP A 490 14.68 -5.18 -4.83
CA ASP A 490 15.24 -6.22 -3.95
C ASP A 490 16.16 -5.68 -2.85
N ASN A 491 16.33 -4.36 -2.73
CA ASN A 491 17.26 -3.71 -1.79
C ASN A 491 16.93 -3.99 -0.31
N TRP A 492 15.71 -4.43 0.03
CA TRP A 492 15.38 -4.97 1.36
C TRP A 492 16.32 -6.10 1.81
N LYS A 493 16.97 -6.82 0.85
CA LYS A 493 17.97 -7.85 1.13
C LYS A 493 19.19 -7.29 1.85
N LEU A 494 19.59 -6.05 1.54
CA LEU A 494 20.71 -5.39 2.23
C LEU A 494 20.37 -5.15 3.71
N GLY A 495 19.16 -4.67 4.02
CA GLY A 495 18.71 -4.49 5.40
C GLY A 495 18.81 -5.77 6.23
N LYS A 496 18.37 -6.88 5.66
CA LYS A 496 18.53 -8.21 6.30
C LYS A 496 20.00 -8.60 6.47
N ALA A 497 20.81 -8.44 5.42
CA ALA A 497 22.23 -8.80 5.46
C ALA A 497 23.04 -7.98 6.48
N ILE A 498 22.64 -6.74 6.77
CA ILE A 498 23.22 -5.90 7.82
C ILE A 498 22.87 -6.46 9.21
N LEU A 499 21.61 -6.88 9.43
CA LEU A 499 21.16 -7.43 10.70
C LEU A 499 21.76 -8.82 11.02
N GLU A 500 22.07 -9.63 10.00
CA GLU A 500 22.65 -10.96 10.16
C GLU A 500 24.14 -10.94 10.54
N ASN A 501 24.81 -9.79 10.39
CA ASN A 501 26.22 -9.59 10.74
C ASN A 501 26.43 -9.17 12.22
N LYS A 502 25.60 -9.70 13.13
CA LYS A 502 25.72 -9.45 14.58
C LYS A 502 26.99 -9.99 15.19
#